data_eca27b77c4d958073f25addb9d050881
#
_entry.id   eca27b77c4d958073f25addb9d050881
#
_cell.length_a   1.000
_cell.length_b   1.000
_cell.length_c   1.000
_cell.angle_alpha   90.00
_cell.angle_beta   90.00
_cell.angle_gamma   90.00
#
_symmetry.space_group_name_H-M   'P 1'
#
loop_
_entity.id
_entity.type
_entity.pdbx_description
1 polymer ?
#
loop_
_entity_poly.entity_id
_entity_poly.type
_entity_poly.pdbx_seq_one_letter_code
_entity_poly.pdbx_strand_id
1 'polypeptide(L)'
;MKRFYSIVLCILFTAACSLNDKPDTASLGLSVAPSPSASVLACSYTDAYAQLDPDSIRVQNQLLEFFPGALEHETLLSASTDVVIATVCSIEGGSTYNESKQTTIAPYTYGTLTILKSVKGDLSSGQTIHFTRSGGIVPYDDYLRSLETTQREAFASAAEKPAYIKQKVDGDIDIEVGKTYLIYLSDDEVYQTQSSSYAILGHQGGLREIRNSENQLITMETPLCHIKVFSNIKQIWENFSKLFQT
;
A
#
# COMPACT_ATOMS: atom_id res chain seq x y z
N MET A 1 8.79 43.08 13.87
CA MET A 1 9.72 42.71 12.82
C MET A 1 11.05 42.35 13.46
N LYS A 2 11.39 41.09 13.60
CA LYS A 2 12.74 40.61 14.00
C LYS A 2 13.08 39.45 13.05
N ARG A 3 14.07 39.66 12.18
CA ARG A 3 14.62 38.68 11.25
C ARG A 3 15.66 37.85 12.00
N PHE A 4 15.48 36.52 12.07
CA PHE A 4 16.52 35.59 12.48
C PHE A 4 17.22 35.06 11.24
N TYR A 5 18.52 35.34 11.14
CA TYR A 5 19.42 34.73 10.19
C TYR A 5 19.94 33.41 10.75
N SER A 6 19.71 32.31 10.04
CA SER A 6 20.28 31.02 10.38
C SER A 6 21.57 30.83 9.59
N ILE A 7 22.66 30.69 10.30
CA ILE A 7 23.99 30.45 9.76
C ILE A 7 24.15 28.97 9.52
N VAL A 8 24.35 28.57 8.25
CA VAL A 8 24.71 27.19 7.87
C VAL A 8 26.23 27.05 7.97
N LEU A 9 26.65 26.16 8.87
CA LEU A 9 28.07 25.81 9.06
C LEU A 9 28.39 24.57 8.21
N CYS A 10 29.10 24.76 7.09
CA CYS A 10 29.66 23.68 6.29
C CYS A 10 30.96 23.17 6.96
N ILE A 11 30.96 21.90 7.38
CA ILE A 11 32.17 21.21 7.81
C ILE A 11 32.68 20.34 6.65
N LEU A 12 33.82 20.74 6.10
CA LEU A 12 34.60 19.99 5.12
C LEU A 12 35.48 18.96 5.82
N PHE A 13 35.24 17.67 5.61
CA PHE A 13 36.17 16.61 5.96
C PHE A 13 37.08 16.29 4.76
N THR A 14 38.36 16.61 4.91
CA THR A 14 39.41 16.16 3.98
C THR A 14 39.94 14.81 4.48
N ALA A 15 39.78 13.77 3.68
CA ALA A 15 40.38 12.46 3.89
C ALA A 15 41.76 12.43 3.20
N ALA A 16 42.82 12.21 3.97
CA ALA A 16 44.17 12.02 3.45
C ALA A 16 44.36 10.56 3.02
N CYS A 17 44.76 10.36 1.76
CA CYS A 17 45.23 9.07 1.25
C CYS A 17 46.68 8.85 1.69
N SER A 18 46.93 7.72 2.36
CA SER A 18 48.26 7.19 2.57
C SER A 18 48.50 6.02 1.64
N LEU A 19 49.42 6.17 0.69
CA LEU A 19 49.97 5.12 -0.15
C LEU A 19 51.04 4.38 0.63
N ASN A 20 50.96 3.07 0.69
CA ASN A 20 52.08 2.22 1.03
C ASN A 20 52.08 0.99 0.12
N ASP A 21 53.00 1.02 -0.85
CA ASP A 21 53.34 -0.10 -1.73
C ASP A 21 54.17 -1.13 -0.98
N LYS A 22 53.82 -2.41 -1.11
CA LYS A 22 54.77 -3.54 -1.25
C LYS A 22 54.10 -4.74 -1.90
N PRO A 23 54.77 -5.37 -2.85
CA PRO A 23 54.24 -6.55 -3.55
C PRO A 23 54.61 -7.83 -2.81
N ASP A 24 53.69 -8.74 -2.61
CA ASP A 24 53.99 -10.16 -2.38
C ASP A 24 53.02 -11.02 -3.20
N THR A 25 53.68 -11.82 -4.01
CA THR A 25 53.19 -12.86 -4.87
C THR A 25 52.66 -14.02 -4.03
N ALA A 26 51.38 -14.42 -4.23
CA ALA A 26 51.03 -15.84 -4.14
C ALA A 26 49.54 -16.10 -4.41
N SER A 27 49.33 -17.08 -5.27
CA SER A 27 48.22 -18.05 -5.30
C SER A 27 46.84 -17.54 -5.73
N LEU A 28 46.54 -17.81 -6.98
CA LEU A 28 45.21 -17.91 -7.59
C LEU A 28 44.35 -18.96 -6.88
N GLY A 29 43.66 -18.60 -5.85
CA GLY A 29 42.49 -19.29 -5.36
C GLY A 29 41.23 -18.62 -5.92
N LEU A 30 40.66 -19.17 -6.98
CA LEU A 30 39.31 -18.79 -7.43
C LEU A 30 38.31 -19.18 -6.35
N SER A 31 38.11 -18.29 -5.38
CA SER A 31 36.95 -18.33 -4.51
C SER A 31 35.76 -17.83 -5.34
N VAL A 32 34.98 -18.76 -5.88
CA VAL A 32 33.66 -18.46 -6.39
C VAL A 32 32.85 -17.96 -5.20
N ALA A 33 32.69 -16.64 -5.10
CA ALA A 33 31.72 -16.05 -4.18
C ALA A 33 30.35 -16.70 -4.45
N PRO A 34 29.65 -17.20 -3.43
CA PRO A 34 28.29 -17.68 -3.64
C PRO A 34 27.48 -16.54 -4.21
N SER A 35 26.93 -16.75 -5.40
CA SER A 35 25.90 -15.89 -5.98
C SER A 35 24.86 -15.65 -4.90
N PRO A 36 24.44 -14.40 -4.61
CA PRO A 36 23.36 -14.18 -3.68
C PRO A 36 22.15 -14.93 -4.21
N SER A 37 21.82 -16.05 -3.56
CA SER A 37 20.54 -16.72 -3.76
C SER A 37 19.48 -15.64 -3.56
N ALA A 38 18.72 -15.33 -4.62
CA ALA A 38 17.54 -14.52 -4.53
C ALA A 38 16.68 -15.14 -3.43
N SER A 39 16.68 -14.54 -2.26
CA SER A 39 15.78 -14.93 -1.20
C SER A 39 14.38 -14.63 -1.72
N VAL A 40 13.71 -15.68 -2.17
CA VAL A 40 12.26 -15.62 -2.40
C VAL A 40 11.68 -15.17 -1.09
N LEU A 41 11.20 -13.94 -1.05
CA LEU A 41 10.49 -13.40 0.11
C LEU A 41 9.35 -14.35 0.42
N ALA A 42 9.45 -15.03 1.55
CA ALA A 42 8.43 -15.95 2.01
C ALA A 42 7.23 -15.14 2.53
N CYS A 43 6.38 -14.66 1.63
CA CYS A 43 5.06 -14.18 1.97
C CYS A 43 4.25 -15.38 2.47
N SER A 44 3.79 -15.33 3.71
CA SER A 44 2.74 -16.24 4.17
C SER A 44 1.40 -15.66 3.69
N TYR A 45 0.85 -16.20 2.61
CA TYR A 45 -0.41 -15.72 2.06
C TYR A 45 -1.59 -16.14 2.95
N THR A 46 -2.20 -15.17 3.62
CA THR A 46 -3.37 -15.40 4.47
C THR A 46 -4.47 -14.40 4.16
N ASP A 47 -5.71 -14.89 4.05
CA ASP A 47 -6.89 -14.07 3.79
C ASP A 47 -7.99 -14.40 4.80
N ALA A 48 -8.21 -13.49 5.73
CA ALA A 48 -9.27 -13.63 6.75
C ALA A 48 -10.68 -13.67 6.13
N TYR A 49 -10.85 -13.12 4.93
CA TYR A 49 -12.14 -13.10 4.25
C TYR A 49 -12.46 -14.38 3.47
N ALA A 50 -11.43 -15.17 3.11
CA ALA A 50 -11.60 -16.39 2.34
C ALA A 50 -12.41 -17.48 3.06
N GLN A 51 -12.57 -17.38 4.39
CA GLN A 51 -13.33 -18.33 5.19
C GLN A 51 -14.78 -17.90 5.43
N LEU A 52 -15.15 -16.69 5.04
CA LEU A 52 -16.51 -16.17 5.20
C LEU A 52 -17.43 -16.78 4.15
N ASP A 53 -18.62 -17.16 4.57
CA ASP A 53 -19.67 -17.58 3.65
C ASP A 53 -20.14 -16.38 2.81
N PRO A 54 -19.98 -16.40 1.49
CA PRO A 54 -20.38 -15.29 0.61
C PRO A 54 -21.87 -14.92 0.76
N ASP A 55 -22.75 -15.88 1.03
CA ASP A 55 -24.20 -15.66 1.20
C ASP A 55 -24.51 -14.92 2.51
N SER A 56 -23.57 -14.91 3.45
CA SER A 56 -23.70 -14.18 4.73
C SER A 56 -23.25 -12.71 4.63
N ILE A 57 -22.70 -12.29 3.47
CA ILE A 57 -22.14 -10.95 3.27
C ILE A 57 -23.10 -10.11 2.42
N ARG A 58 -23.56 -8.98 2.96
CA ARG A 58 -24.28 -7.97 2.19
C ARG A 58 -23.34 -6.86 1.76
N VAL A 59 -23.30 -6.58 0.43
CA VAL A 59 -22.51 -5.46 -0.10
C VAL A 59 -23.27 -4.16 0.10
N GLN A 60 -22.60 -3.18 0.68
CA GLN A 60 -23.06 -1.82 0.84
C GLN A 60 -22.18 -0.89 0.02
N ASN A 61 -22.68 -0.46 -1.12
CA ASN A 61 -21.99 0.53 -1.94
C ASN A 61 -22.16 1.92 -1.34
N GLN A 62 -21.05 2.65 -1.25
CA GLN A 62 -20.99 4.04 -0.85
C GLN A 62 -20.64 4.88 -2.06
N LEU A 63 -21.53 5.82 -2.40
CA LEU A 63 -21.21 6.83 -3.39
C LEU A 63 -20.39 7.94 -2.71
N LEU A 64 -19.15 8.12 -3.16
CA LEU A 64 -18.32 9.24 -2.74
C LEU A 64 -18.13 10.19 -3.91
N GLU A 65 -18.39 11.45 -3.66
CA GLU A 65 -18.07 12.53 -4.61
C GLU A 65 -16.64 13.00 -4.36
N PHE A 66 -15.78 12.87 -5.35
CA PHE A 66 -14.44 13.40 -5.33
C PHE A 66 -14.39 14.72 -6.10
N PHE A 67 -13.59 15.67 -5.62
CA PHE A 67 -13.31 16.85 -6.43
C PHE A 67 -12.55 16.45 -7.71
N PRO A 68 -12.73 17.17 -8.82
CA PRO A 68 -12.05 16.85 -10.08
C PRO A 68 -10.53 16.71 -9.90
N GLY A 69 -9.97 15.63 -10.40
CA GLY A 69 -8.54 15.33 -10.29
C GLY A 69 -8.07 14.70 -8.98
N ALA A 70 -8.95 14.53 -7.97
CA ALA A 70 -8.55 13.97 -6.66
C ALA A 70 -7.91 12.58 -6.74
N LEU A 71 -8.32 11.77 -7.71
CA LEU A 71 -7.84 10.40 -7.92
C LEU A 71 -6.83 10.29 -9.07
N GLU A 72 -6.41 11.41 -9.64
CA GLU A 72 -5.40 11.41 -10.70
C GLU A 72 -4.01 11.15 -10.14
N HIS A 73 -3.11 10.70 -11.03
CA HIS A 73 -1.75 10.32 -10.67
C HIS A 73 -0.99 11.44 -9.95
N GLU A 74 -1.00 12.65 -10.49
CA GLU A 74 -0.23 13.79 -9.98
C GLU A 74 -0.70 14.21 -8.59
N THR A 75 -2.01 14.21 -8.37
CA THR A 75 -2.60 14.54 -7.06
C THR A 75 -2.22 13.49 -6.02
N LEU A 76 -2.37 12.20 -6.35
CA LEU A 76 -2.01 11.11 -5.46
C LEU A 76 -0.51 11.03 -5.21
N LEU A 77 0.32 11.27 -6.24
CA LEU A 77 1.77 11.32 -6.11
C LEU A 77 2.21 12.46 -5.17
N SER A 78 1.55 13.61 -5.25
CA SER A 78 1.82 14.75 -4.36
C SER A 78 1.39 14.46 -2.91
N ALA A 79 0.26 13.81 -2.72
CA ALA A 79 -0.31 13.52 -1.39
C ALA A 79 0.35 12.32 -0.68
N SER A 80 1.00 11.42 -1.42
CA SER A 80 1.63 10.24 -0.86
C SER A 80 2.99 10.55 -0.23
N THR A 81 3.31 9.89 0.88
CA THR A 81 4.70 9.82 1.41
C THR A 81 5.51 8.83 0.58
N ASP A 82 4.93 7.68 0.28
CA ASP A 82 5.55 6.61 -0.47
C ASP A 82 4.68 6.15 -1.64
N VAL A 83 5.33 5.75 -2.73
CA VAL A 83 4.70 5.04 -3.85
C VAL A 83 5.49 3.78 -4.11
N VAL A 84 4.82 2.64 -4.11
CA VAL A 84 5.48 1.34 -4.18
C VAL A 84 4.80 0.40 -5.17
N ILE A 85 5.57 -0.54 -5.69
CA ILE A 85 5.04 -1.77 -6.26
C ILE A 85 5.17 -2.82 -5.16
N ALA A 86 4.04 -3.38 -4.73
CA ALA A 86 4.00 -4.30 -3.61
C ALA A 86 3.01 -5.44 -3.84
N THR A 87 3.31 -6.59 -3.26
CA THR A 87 2.43 -7.77 -3.21
C THR A 87 1.69 -7.80 -1.89
N VAL A 88 0.39 -8.05 -1.93
CA VAL A 88 -0.44 -8.24 -0.74
C VAL A 88 -0.13 -9.61 -0.14
N CYS A 89 0.44 -9.64 1.05
CA CYS A 89 0.76 -10.89 1.74
C CYS A 89 -0.37 -11.36 2.62
N SER A 90 -1.03 -10.45 3.32
CA SER A 90 -2.19 -10.82 4.13
C SER A 90 -3.29 -9.79 4.07
N ILE A 91 -4.52 -10.27 4.20
CA ILE A 91 -5.67 -9.53 4.73
C ILE A 91 -5.96 -10.14 6.09
N GLU A 92 -5.73 -9.38 7.16
CA GLU A 92 -5.88 -9.85 8.53
C GLU A 92 -7.30 -9.63 9.05
N GLY A 93 -8.05 -8.73 8.40
CA GLY A 93 -9.45 -8.51 8.70
C GLY A 93 -9.94 -7.12 8.31
N GLY A 94 -11.15 -6.83 8.77
CA GLY A 94 -11.75 -5.51 8.74
C GLY A 94 -12.12 -5.04 10.14
N SER A 95 -12.13 -3.74 10.34
CA SER A 95 -12.51 -3.12 11.61
C SER A 95 -13.25 -1.80 11.38
N THR A 96 -13.96 -1.37 12.40
CA THR A 96 -14.60 -0.05 12.51
C THR A 96 -14.12 0.71 13.72
N TYR A 97 -13.04 0.27 14.35
CA TYR A 97 -12.57 0.84 15.60
C TYR A 97 -11.13 1.34 15.49
N ASN A 98 -10.90 2.56 15.91
CA ASN A 98 -9.56 3.13 16.05
C ASN A 98 -9.12 3.03 17.51
N GLU A 99 -8.15 2.16 17.81
CA GLU A 99 -7.68 1.91 19.17
C GLU A 99 -6.97 3.13 19.78
N SER A 100 -6.21 3.89 19.00
CA SER A 100 -5.47 5.04 19.50
C SER A 100 -6.38 6.19 19.90
N LYS A 101 -7.48 6.39 19.17
CA LYS A 101 -8.47 7.45 19.43
C LYS A 101 -9.65 6.95 20.26
N GLN A 102 -9.71 5.66 20.55
CA GLN A 102 -10.82 5.03 21.32
C GLN A 102 -12.20 5.38 20.73
N THR A 103 -12.31 5.37 19.41
CA THR A 103 -13.53 5.79 18.70
C THR A 103 -13.87 4.85 17.55
N THR A 104 -15.17 4.80 17.24
CA THR A 104 -15.68 4.09 16.08
C THR A 104 -15.54 4.97 14.84
N ILE A 105 -15.06 4.40 13.75
CA ILE A 105 -14.83 5.04 12.46
C ILE A 105 -15.49 4.22 11.34
N ALA A 106 -15.44 4.71 10.11
CA ALA A 106 -15.88 3.95 8.94
C ALA A 106 -15.10 2.63 8.78
N PRO A 107 -15.73 1.58 8.22
CA PRO A 107 -15.06 0.31 7.96
C PRO A 107 -13.75 0.48 7.18
N TYR A 108 -12.75 -0.30 7.56
CA TYR A 108 -11.47 -0.39 6.87
C TYR A 108 -10.94 -1.82 6.89
N THR A 109 -10.14 -2.16 5.88
CA THR A 109 -9.38 -3.42 5.79
C THR A 109 -7.95 -3.16 6.25
N TYR A 110 -7.34 -4.15 6.90
CA TYR A 110 -5.93 -4.09 7.29
C TYR A 110 -5.23 -5.42 7.01
N GLY A 111 -3.90 -5.35 6.86
CA GLY A 111 -3.07 -6.50 6.53
C GLY A 111 -1.62 -6.11 6.28
N THR A 112 -0.90 -6.95 5.51
CA THR A 112 0.52 -6.73 5.21
C THR A 112 0.82 -6.72 3.72
N LEU A 113 1.79 -5.88 3.35
CA LEU A 113 2.36 -5.77 2.01
C LEU A 113 3.84 -6.11 2.06
N THR A 114 4.34 -6.81 1.04
CA THR A 114 5.79 -6.90 0.78
C THR A 114 6.16 -6.02 -0.40
N ILE A 115 7.10 -5.10 -0.17
CA ILE A 115 7.55 -4.14 -1.16
C ILE A 115 8.45 -4.84 -2.18
N LEU A 116 8.08 -4.80 -3.45
CA LEU A 116 8.94 -5.25 -4.54
C LEU A 116 9.83 -4.14 -5.06
N LYS A 117 9.28 -2.92 -5.19
CA LYS A 117 10.01 -1.74 -5.64
C LYS A 117 9.49 -0.48 -4.93
N SER A 118 10.42 0.38 -4.52
CA SER A 118 10.11 1.76 -4.14
C SER A 118 10.18 2.65 -5.38
N VAL A 119 9.17 3.45 -5.60
CA VAL A 119 9.07 4.42 -6.69
C VAL A 119 9.26 5.84 -6.15
N LYS A 120 8.75 6.09 -4.94
CA LYS A 120 8.89 7.32 -4.17
C LYS A 120 8.96 6.98 -2.69
N GLY A 121 9.68 7.75 -1.91
CA GLY A 121 9.79 7.62 -0.45
C GLY A 121 10.95 6.72 -0.01
N ASP A 122 10.92 6.30 1.25
CA ASP A 122 12.05 5.66 1.93
C ASP A 122 11.87 4.15 2.13
N LEU A 123 10.75 3.58 1.70
CA LEU A 123 10.48 2.15 1.80
C LEU A 123 11.42 1.35 0.90
N SER A 124 11.95 0.24 1.42
CA SER A 124 12.94 -0.58 0.74
C SER A 124 12.35 -1.85 0.14
N SER A 125 12.88 -2.30 -1.01
CA SER A 125 12.54 -3.61 -1.57
C SER A 125 12.83 -4.72 -0.58
N GLY A 126 11.90 -5.66 -0.45
CA GLY A 126 11.97 -6.75 0.52
C GLY A 126 11.38 -6.42 1.88
N GLN A 127 11.10 -5.18 2.18
CA GLN A 127 10.46 -4.77 3.42
C GLN A 127 9.01 -5.22 3.44
N THR A 128 8.53 -5.71 4.58
CA THR A 128 7.12 -5.94 4.86
C THR A 128 6.59 -4.82 5.74
N ILE A 129 5.44 -4.27 5.37
CA ILE A 129 4.77 -3.20 6.08
C ILE A 129 3.33 -3.58 6.38
N HIS A 130 2.74 -2.98 7.41
CA HIS A 130 1.31 -3.03 7.65
C HIS A 130 0.60 -1.95 6.85
N PHE A 131 -0.56 -2.29 6.31
CA PHE A 131 -1.40 -1.35 5.60
C PHE A 131 -2.81 -1.30 6.17
N THR A 132 -3.45 -0.17 5.95
CA THR A 132 -4.88 0.03 6.12
C THR A 132 -5.47 0.58 4.83
N ARG A 133 -6.75 0.28 4.58
CA ARG A 133 -7.49 0.75 3.43
C ARG A 133 -8.94 0.97 3.79
N SER A 134 -9.51 2.09 3.39
CA SER A 134 -10.93 2.38 3.55
C SER A 134 -11.81 1.31 2.88
N GLY A 135 -12.90 0.94 3.52
CA GLY A 135 -13.79 -0.14 3.09
C GLY A 135 -13.30 -1.52 3.56
N GLY A 136 -14.11 -2.54 3.33
CA GLY A 136 -13.81 -3.92 3.73
C GLY A 136 -15.00 -4.65 4.32
N ILE A 137 -14.75 -5.86 4.81
CA ILE A 137 -15.78 -6.73 5.38
C ILE A 137 -15.68 -6.68 6.91
N VAL A 138 -16.77 -6.30 7.55
CA VAL A 138 -16.88 -6.21 9.02
C VAL A 138 -18.16 -6.90 9.52
N PRO A 139 -18.20 -7.36 10.78
CA PRO A 139 -19.43 -7.86 11.37
C PRO A 139 -20.57 -6.84 11.31
N TYR A 140 -21.79 -7.31 11.11
CA TYR A 140 -22.97 -6.45 10.98
C TYR A 140 -23.14 -5.48 12.16
N ASP A 141 -22.95 -5.96 13.38
CA ASP A 141 -23.11 -5.14 14.57
C ASP A 141 -22.02 -4.06 14.68
N ASP A 142 -20.80 -4.34 14.24
CA ASP A 142 -19.71 -3.37 14.18
C ASP A 142 -20.01 -2.29 13.14
N TYR A 143 -20.51 -2.69 11.98
CA TYR A 143 -20.97 -1.76 10.96
C TYR A 143 -22.06 -0.82 11.50
N LEU A 144 -23.07 -1.37 12.20
CA LEU A 144 -24.13 -0.53 12.79
C LEU A 144 -23.57 0.48 13.79
N ARG A 145 -22.55 0.09 14.59
CA ARG A 145 -21.91 1.02 15.53
C ARG A 145 -21.16 2.15 14.83
N SER A 146 -20.71 1.95 13.61
CA SER A 146 -20.01 2.98 12.81
C SER A 146 -20.93 3.99 12.15
N LEU A 147 -22.25 3.73 12.12
CA LEU A 147 -23.23 4.61 11.52
C LEU A 147 -23.76 5.67 12.51
N GLU A 148 -24.13 6.81 11.98
CA GLU A 148 -24.91 7.79 12.71
C GLU A 148 -26.29 7.23 13.09
N THR A 149 -26.93 7.80 14.13
CA THR A 149 -28.16 7.26 14.72
C THR A 149 -29.26 7.04 13.68
N THR A 150 -29.51 8.02 12.80
CA THR A 150 -30.56 7.92 11.78
C THR A 150 -30.32 6.80 10.76
N GLN A 151 -29.06 6.66 10.34
CA GLN A 151 -28.65 5.58 9.42
C GLN A 151 -28.74 4.21 10.10
N ARG A 152 -28.34 4.13 11.36
CA ARG A 152 -28.39 2.92 12.18
C ARG A 152 -29.82 2.42 12.33
N GLU A 153 -30.78 3.29 12.65
CA GLU A 153 -32.20 2.96 12.76
C GLU A 153 -32.76 2.42 11.44
N ALA A 154 -32.44 3.06 10.32
CA ALA A 154 -32.85 2.62 9.01
C ALA A 154 -32.27 1.23 8.66
N PHE A 155 -31.02 0.98 8.97
CA PHE A 155 -30.40 -0.33 8.75
C PHE A 155 -30.94 -1.41 9.67
N ALA A 156 -31.13 -1.10 10.96
CA ALA A 156 -31.63 -2.03 11.97
C ALA A 156 -33.08 -2.48 11.73
N SER A 157 -33.86 -1.68 11.00
CA SER A 157 -35.24 -2.01 10.63
C SER A 157 -35.37 -2.98 9.45
N ALA A 158 -34.26 -3.34 8.79
CA ALA A 158 -34.26 -4.29 7.69
C ALA A 158 -34.73 -5.68 8.16
N ALA A 159 -35.57 -6.34 7.35
CA ALA A 159 -36.16 -7.63 7.66
C ALA A 159 -35.11 -8.75 7.78
N GLU A 160 -34.03 -8.67 7.02
CA GLU A 160 -32.93 -9.63 7.02
C GLU A 160 -31.64 -8.96 7.49
N LYS A 161 -31.02 -9.56 8.51
CA LYS A 161 -29.73 -9.13 9.05
C LYS A 161 -28.64 -10.05 8.52
N PRO A 162 -27.72 -9.58 7.67
CA PRO A 162 -26.59 -10.39 7.25
C PRO A 162 -25.61 -10.58 8.44
N ALA A 163 -24.74 -11.56 8.38
CA ALA A 163 -23.69 -11.69 9.38
C ALA A 163 -22.60 -10.63 9.21
N TYR A 164 -22.33 -10.23 7.95
CA TYR A 164 -21.29 -9.29 7.60
C TYR A 164 -21.79 -8.23 6.62
N ILE A 165 -21.15 -7.05 6.67
CA ILE A 165 -21.29 -6.00 5.67
C ILE A 165 -19.94 -5.83 4.97
N LYS A 166 -19.94 -5.89 3.63
CA LYS A 166 -18.83 -5.43 2.81
C LYS A 166 -19.11 -3.99 2.38
N GLN A 167 -18.46 -3.03 3.02
CA GLN A 167 -18.52 -1.65 2.55
C GLN A 167 -17.52 -1.45 1.42
N LYS A 168 -17.99 -0.90 0.31
CA LYS A 168 -17.20 -0.61 -0.87
C LYS A 168 -17.59 0.75 -1.44
N VAL A 169 -16.61 1.52 -1.87
CA VAL A 169 -16.86 2.75 -2.66
C VAL A 169 -17.18 2.34 -4.09
N ASP A 170 -18.18 2.98 -4.69
CA ASP A 170 -18.56 2.69 -6.07
C ASP A 170 -17.39 2.93 -7.03
N GLY A 171 -17.17 1.99 -7.95
CA GLY A 171 -16.02 1.99 -8.86
C GLY A 171 -14.68 1.57 -8.25
N ASP A 172 -14.61 1.31 -6.93
CA ASP A 172 -13.37 0.86 -6.29
C ASP A 172 -13.09 -0.62 -6.57
N ILE A 173 -11.80 -0.99 -6.58
CA ILE A 173 -11.36 -2.38 -6.77
C ILE A 173 -11.14 -3.06 -5.43
N ASP A 174 -11.33 -4.37 -5.39
CA ASP A 174 -10.98 -5.15 -4.22
C ASP A 174 -9.47 -5.36 -4.15
N ILE A 175 -8.91 -5.25 -2.94
CA ILE A 175 -7.55 -5.69 -2.66
C ILE A 175 -7.57 -7.21 -2.46
N GLU A 176 -6.63 -7.93 -3.07
CA GLU A 176 -6.61 -9.39 -3.06
C GLU A 176 -5.23 -9.91 -2.66
N VAL A 177 -5.22 -10.91 -1.77
CA VAL A 177 -3.99 -11.60 -1.34
C VAL A 177 -3.30 -12.28 -2.53
N GLY A 178 -1.98 -12.16 -2.60
CA GLY A 178 -1.15 -12.72 -3.67
C GLY A 178 -1.05 -11.84 -4.92
N LYS A 179 -1.90 -10.81 -5.05
CA LYS A 179 -1.79 -9.86 -6.17
C LYS A 179 -0.77 -8.76 -5.89
N THR A 180 -0.19 -8.26 -6.95
CA THR A 180 0.78 -7.17 -6.94
C THR A 180 0.16 -5.93 -7.56
N TYR A 181 0.35 -4.79 -6.90
CA TYR A 181 -0.25 -3.50 -7.28
C TYR A 181 0.80 -2.38 -7.27
N LEU A 182 0.51 -1.31 -7.99
CA LEU A 182 1.08 0.01 -7.73
C LEU A 182 0.22 0.68 -6.67
N ILE A 183 0.85 1.10 -5.57
CA ILE A 183 0.16 1.58 -4.37
C ILE A 183 0.70 2.94 -3.95
N TYR A 184 -0.20 3.88 -3.69
CA TYR A 184 0.09 5.20 -3.12
C TYR A 184 -0.20 5.15 -1.62
N LEU A 185 0.82 5.44 -0.81
CA LEU A 185 0.80 5.31 0.63
C LEU A 185 0.99 6.67 1.31
N SER A 186 0.35 6.83 2.45
CA SER A 186 0.67 7.88 3.43
C SER A 186 0.80 7.27 4.81
N ASP A 187 1.36 8.03 5.75
CA ASP A 187 1.30 7.66 7.16
C ASP A 187 -0.16 7.46 7.58
N ASP A 188 -0.44 6.41 8.33
CA ASP A 188 -1.79 6.12 8.80
C ASP A 188 -2.15 6.93 10.03
N GLU A 189 -2.69 8.13 9.82
CA GLU A 189 -3.19 8.98 10.91
C GLU A 189 -4.65 8.67 11.30
N VAL A 190 -5.37 7.94 10.45
CA VAL A 190 -6.83 7.74 10.60
C VAL A 190 -7.13 6.44 11.31
N TYR A 191 -6.56 5.33 10.84
CA TYR A 191 -6.90 3.98 11.33
C TYR A 191 -5.96 3.53 12.44
N GLN A 192 -4.66 3.83 12.33
CA GLN A 192 -3.59 3.60 13.31
C GLN A 192 -3.72 2.25 14.05
N THR A 193 -3.82 1.18 13.28
CA THR A 193 -3.92 -0.18 13.82
C THR A 193 -2.65 -0.62 14.53
N GLN A 194 -1.51 -0.03 14.13
CA GLN A 194 -0.18 -0.25 14.71
C GLN A 194 0.67 1.02 14.60
N SER A 195 1.72 1.13 15.38
CA SER A 195 2.59 2.31 15.45
C SER A 195 3.35 2.66 14.16
N SER A 196 3.28 1.82 13.13
CA SER A 196 3.96 2.01 11.83
C SER A 196 3.13 1.45 10.68
N SER A 197 1.82 1.74 10.65
CA SER A 197 0.96 1.38 9.54
C SER A 197 0.91 2.49 8.50
N TYR A 198 0.66 2.10 7.24
CA TYR A 198 0.48 2.98 6.11
C TYR A 198 -0.95 2.92 5.61
N ALA A 199 -1.55 4.06 5.31
CA ALA A 199 -2.86 4.12 4.68
C ALA A 199 -2.72 4.10 3.14
N ILE A 200 -3.47 3.22 2.47
CA ILE A 200 -3.61 3.25 1.01
C ILE A 200 -4.54 4.41 0.65
N LEU A 201 -4.01 5.38 -0.10
CA LEU A 201 -4.73 6.58 -0.50
C LEU A 201 -5.67 6.34 -1.69
N GLY A 202 -6.67 7.18 -1.83
CA GLY A 202 -7.37 7.44 -3.10
C GLY A 202 -8.15 6.29 -3.72
N HIS A 203 -8.63 5.32 -2.93
CA HIS A 203 -9.51 4.25 -3.42
C HIS A 203 -9.00 3.63 -4.74
N GLN A 204 -9.83 3.60 -5.82
CA GLN A 204 -9.46 3.08 -7.14
C GLN A 204 -8.32 3.85 -7.83
N GLY A 205 -8.00 5.06 -7.38
CA GLY A 205 -6.86 5.83 -7.90
C GLY A 205 -5.54 5.42 -7.27
N GLY A 206 -5.56 5.06 -5.98
CA GLY A 206 -4.36 4.78 -5.19
C GLY A 206 -3.99 3.31 -5.06
N LEU A 207 -4.87 2.40 -5.43
CA LEU A 207 -4.60 0.97 -5.61
C LEU A 207 -4.82 0.65 -7.08
N ARG A 208 -3.74 0.39 -7.84
CA ARG A 208 -3.83 0.15 -9.29
C ARG A 208 -3.29 -1.20 -9.66
N GLU A 209 -4.06 -1.93 -10.44
CA GLU A 209 -3.58 -3.18 -11.02
C GLU A 209 -2.38 -2.94 -11.93
N ILE A 210 -1.42 -3.85 -11.87
CA ILE A 210 -0.25 -3.83 -12.73
C ILE A 210 -0.09 -5.17 -13.45
N ARG A 211 0.56 -5.13 -14.61
CA ARG A 211 0.96 -6.32 -15.34
C ARG A 211 2.31 -6.13 -16.00
N ASN A 212 3.03 -7.23 -16.16
CA ASN A 212 4.20 -7.27 -17.01
C ASN A 212 3.76 -7.29 -18.49
N SER A 213 4.41 -6.49 -19.35
CA SER A 213 4.15 -6.46 -20.80
C SER A 213 4.38 -7.81 -21.49
N GLU A 214 5.19 -8.67 -20.89
CA GLU A 214 5.52 -10.02 -21.36
C GLU A 214 4.68 -11.12 -20.70
N ASN A 215 3.65 -10.75 -19.93
CA ASN A 215 2.79 -11.66 -19.15
C ASN A 215 3.55 -12.53 -18.13
N GLN A 216 4.72 -12.10 -17.71
CA GLN A 216 5.50 -12.77 -16.66
C GLN A 216 5.10 -12.24 -15.28
N LEU A 217 5.44 -13.01 -14.23
CA LEU A 217 5.28 -12.55 -12.85
C LEU A 217 6.15 -11.30 -12.62
N ILE A 218 5.61 -10.33 -11.90
CA ILE A 218 6.37 -9.14 -11.49
C ILE A 218 7.18 -9.51 -10.24
N THR A 219 8.48 -9.30 -10.33
CA THR A 219 9.45 -9.55 -9.26
C THR A 219 10.25 -8.27 -8.97
N MET A 220 11.17 -8.34 -8.01
CA MET A 220 12.08 -7.24 -7.71
C MET A 220 12.98 -6.89 -8.90
N GLU A 221 13.32 -7.87 -9.73
CA GLU A 221 14.19 -7.72 -10.90
C GLU A 221 13.45 -7.18 -12.13
N THR A 222 12.10 -7.27 -12.16
CA THR A 222 11.31 -6.83 -13.32
C THR A 222 11.59 -5.36 -13.63
N PRO A 223 12.10 -5.01 -14.84
CA PRO A 223 12.34 -3.60 -15.18
C PRO A 223 11.04 -2.79 -15.20
N LEU A 224 11.08 -1.55 -14.68
CA LEU A 224 9.90 -0.67 -14.64
C LEU A 224 9.32 -0.38 -16.05
N CYS A 225 10.17 -0.35 -17.08
CA CYS A 225 9.74 -0.16 -18.48
C CYS A 225 8.88 -1.32 -19.02
N HIS A 226 8.93 -2.50 -18.41
CA HIS A 226 8.09 -3.65 -18.74
C HIS A 226 6.76 -3.68 -17.97
N ILE A 227 6.53 -2.73 -17.06
CA ILE A 227 5.32 -2.67 -16.26
C ILE A 227 4.29 -1.77 -16.93
N LYS A 228 3.07 -2.25 -17.02
CA LYS A 228 1.88 -1.48 -17.36
C LYS A 228 0.99 -1.35 -16.13
N VAL A 229 0.39 -0.19 -15.98
CA VAL A 229 -0.49 0.17 -14.87
C VAL A 229 -1.89 0.39 -15.42
N PHE A 230 -2.89 -0.19 -14.80
CA PHE A 230 -4.27 0.06 -15.19
C PHE A 230 -4.77 1.36 -14.55
N SER A 231 -5.30 2.26 -15.36
CA SER A 231 -5.99 3.45 -14.89
C SER A 231 -7.47 3.12 -14.70
N ASN A 232 -7.89 2.95 -13.45
CA ASN A 232 -9.30 2.69 -13.12
C ASN A 232 -10.23 3.84 -13.52
N ILE A 233 -9.70 5.06 -13.61
CA ILE A 233 -10.45 6.25 -14.03
C ILE A 233 -10.64 6.28 -15.54
N LYS A 234 -9.54 6.07 -16.29
CA LYS A 234 -9.54 6.14 -17.77
C LYS A 234 -9.90 4.81 -18.43
N GLN A 235 -9.96 3.70 -17.64
CA GLN A 235 -10.22 2.33 -18.13
C GLN A 235 -9.23 1.88 -19.22
N ILE A 236 -7.94 2.25 -19.08
CA ILE A 236 -6.89 1.90 -20.02
C ILE A 236 -5.61 1.45 -19.30
N TRP A 237 -4.78 0.68 -20.01
CA TRP A 237 -3.43 0.33 -19.58
C TRP A 237 -2.41 1.38 -20.03
N GLU A 238 -1.72 1.98 -19.09
CA GLU A 238 -0.67 2.97 -19.32
C GLU A 238 0.71 2.35 -19.07
N ASN A 239 1.74 2.81 -19.79
CA ASN A 239 3.11 2.38 -19.48
C ASN A 239 3.58 3.07 -18.21
N PHE A 240 4.18 2.30 -17.30
CA PHE A 240 4.72 2.82 -16.03
C PHE A 240 5.64 4.04 -16.23
N SER A 241 6.57 3.93 -17.19
CA SER A 241 7.52 5.01 -17.51
C SER A 241 6.89 6.33 -17.96
N LYS A 242 5.64 6.29 -18.47
CA LYS A 242 4.92 7.53 -18.84
C LYS A 242 4.28 8.21 -17.64
N LEU A 243 3.91 7.45 -16.60
CA LEU A 243 3.28 8.00 -15.39
C LEU A 243 4.30 8.76 -14.52
N PHE A 244 5.57 8.32 -14.54
CA PHE A 244 6.61 8.85 -13.67
C PHE A 244 7.72 9.62 -14.42
N GLN A 245 7.49 9.98 -15.69
CA GLN A 245 8.31 10.94 -16.41
C GLN A 245 7.81 12.35 -16.08
N THR A 246 8.49 13.01 -15.17
CA THR A 246 8.42 14.45 -14.94
C THR A 246 9.53 15.14 -15.70
#